data_1640f0a99f2aa74d2740da6a5511306a
#
_entry.id   1640f0a99f2aa74d2740da6a5511306a
#
_cell.length_a   1.000
_cell.length_b   1.000
_cell.length_c   1.000
_cell.angle_alpha   90.00
_cell.angle_beta   90.00
_cell.angle_gamma   90.00
#
_symmetry.space_group_name_H-M   'P 1'
#
loop_
_entity.id
_entity.type
_entity.pdbx_description
1 polymer ?
#
loop_
_entity_poly.entity_id
_entity_poly.type
_entity_poly.pdbx_seq_one_letter_code
_entity_poly.pdbx_strand_id
1 'polypeptide(L)'
;MKKTILFFQVVLVCLLVGCKPAPNSGLLSDEIKYVDPFIGTGFHGHTFPGATRPFAMVQVSPDTHIMGWDASSGYHYDDREIYGFSHTHLSGTGIGDLGDVALLPFSGGDSIKPVGL
;
A
#
# COMPACT_ATOMS: atom_id res chain seq x y z
N MET A 1 -4.69 38.57 38.62
CA MET A 1 -3.37 38.09 38.20
C MET A 1 -3.08 36.65 38.67
N LYS A 2 -3.20 36.29 39.95
CA LYS A 2 -2.89 34.90 40.41
C LYS A 2 -3.74 33.80 39.79
N LYS A 3 -5.03 34.04 39.56
CA LYS A 3 -5.94 33.06 38.93
C LYS A 3 -5.63 32.82 37.42
N THR A 4 -5.16 33.84 36.72
CA THR A 4 -4.79 33.74 35.31
C THR A 4 -3.48 32.93 35.15
N ILE A 5 -2.52 33.11 36.06
CA ILE A 5 -1.27 32.37 36.07
C ILE A 5 -1.53 30.88 36.35
N LEU A 6 -2.41 30.58 37.31
CA LEU A 6 -2.79 29.21 37.61
C LEU A 6 -3.46 28.51 36.43
N PHE A 7 -4.33 29.21 35.72
CA PHE A 7 -4.98 28.66 34.52
C PHE A 7 -3.97 28.31 33.42
N PHE A 8 -3.02 29.21 33.15
CA PHE A 8 -1.95 28.94 32.16
C PHE A 8 -1.05 27.78 32.59
N GLN A 9 -0.75 27.62 33.86
CA GLN A 9 0.03 26.48 34.35
C GLN A 9 -0.71 25.16 34.17
N VAL A 10 -2.01 25.12 34.45
CA VAL A 10 -2.82 23.90 34.27
C VAL A 10 -2.90 23.52 32.79
N VAL A 11 -3.11 24.48 31.90
CA VAL A 11 -3.15 24.24 30.44
C VAL A 11 -1.80 23.72 29.93
N LEU A 12 -0.69 24.29 30.41
CA LEU A 12 0.65 23.87 30.03
C LEU A 12 0.95 22.43 30.50
N VAL A 13 0.54 22.08 31.72
CA VAL A 13 0.69 20.71 32.25
C VAL A 13 -0.16 19.71 31.44
N CYS A 14 -1.40 20.07 31.06
CA CYS A 14 -2.24 19.23 30.22
C CYS A 14 -1.64 18.98 28.83
N LEU A 15 -0.96 19.98 28.25
CA LEU A 15 -0.27 19.85 26.97
C LEU A 15 0.97 18.96 27.04
N LEU A 16 1.63 18.87 28.21
CA LEU A 16 2.81 18.03 28.39
C LEU A 16 2.48 16.58 28.73
N VAL A 17 1.26 16.29 29.19
CA VAL A 17 0.82 14.92 29.53
C VAL A 17 0.21 14.19 28.31
N GLY A 18 -0.05 14.91 27.22
CA GLY A 18 -0.63 14.34 26.01
C GLY A 18 0.39 13.62 25.13
N CYS A 19 0.18 12.35 24.93
CA CYS A 19 0.88 11.37 24.10
C CYS A 19 1.95 10.56 24.83
N LYS A 20 1.50 9.64 25.66
CA LYS A 20 2.30 8.43 25.86
C LYS A 20 2.27 7.66 24.53
N PRO A 21 3.42 7.33 23.93
CA PRO A 21 3.42 6.37 22.84
C PRO A 21 2.73 5.09 23.35
N ALA A 22 1.79 4.58 22.56
CA ALA A 22 1.18 3.30 22.88
C ALA A 22 2.29 2.27 23.11
N PRO A 23 2.21 1.43 24.14
CA PRO A 23 3.19 0.38 24.34
C PRO A 23 3.24 -0.41 23.03
N ASN A 24 4.44 -0.49 22.43
CA ASN A 24 4.68 -1.38 21.32
C ASN A 24 4.26 -2.77 21.79
N SER A 25 3.08 -3.18 21.39
CA SER A 25 2.60 -4.52 21.66
C SER A 25 3.49 -5.47 20.87
N GLY A 26 4.45 -6.10 21.52
CA GLY A 26 5.29 -7.13 20.93
C GLY A 26 4.50 -8.30 20.34
N LEU A 27 3.19 -8.30 20.54
CA LEU A 27 2.24 -9.24 19.96
C LEU A 27 2.09 -9.09 18.44
N LEU A 28 2.18 -7.86 17.88
CA LEU A 28 2.04 -7.63 16.45
C LEU A 28 3.26 -8.10 15.64
N SER A 29 4.44 -8.17 16.26
CA SER A 29 5.65 -8.60 15.55
C SER A 29 5.67 -10.10 15.27
N ASP A 30 4.99 -10.90 16.08
CA ASP A 30 4.98 -12.35 15.95
C ASP A 30 3.92 -12.83 14.96
N GLU A 31 2.84 -12.09 14.82
CA GLU A 31 1.74 -12.41 13.89
C GLU A 31 2.10 -12.05 12.44
N ILE A 32 2.91 -11.04 12.21
CA ILE A 32 3.33 -10.59 10.87
C ILE A 32 4.04 -11.72 10.09
N LYS A 33 4.73 -12.62 10.76
CA LYS A 33 5.40 -13.78 10.13
C LYS A 33 4.43 -14.74 9.42
N TYR A 34 3.15 -14.69 9.77
CA TYR A 34 2.11 -15.52 9.13
C TYR A 34 1.40 -14.80 7.97
N VAL A 35 1.72 -13.53 7.74
CA VAL A 35 1.14 -12.76 6.64
C VAL A 35 1.96 -13.01 5.39
N ASP A 36 1.37 -13.67 4.43
CA ASP A 36 1.94 -13.83 3.10
C ASP A 36 1.15 -12.99 2.10
N PRO A 37 1.71 -11.88 1.60
CA PRO A 37 1.03 -11.01 0.65
C PRO A 37 0.83 -11.64 -0.74
N PHE A 38 1.48 -12.77 -1.00
CA PHE A 38 1.38 -13.45 -2.29
C PHE A 38 0.30 -14.54 -2.35
N ILE A 39 -0.43 -14.76 -1.27
CA ILE A 39 -1.56 -15.71 -1.29
C ILE A 39 -2.58 -15.30 -2.35
N GLY A 40 -2.88 -16.22 -3.27
CA GLY A 40 -3.83 -16.00 -4.35
C GLY A 40 -3.31 -15.18 -5.54
N THR A 41 -2.03 -14.84 -5.58
CA THR A 41 -1.45 -14.06 -6.69
C THR A 41 -1.00 -14.91 -7.87
N GLY A 42 -0.96 -16.22 -7.73
CA GLY A 42 -0.62 -17.15 -8.81
C GLY A 42 -1.82 -17.93 -9.33
N PHE A 43 -1.63 -18.64 -10.43
CA PHE A 43 -2.67 -19.42 -11.09
C PHE A 43 -3.90 -18.54 -11.40
N HIS A 44 -5.09 -18.94 -11.04
CA HIS A 44 -6.34 -18.17 -11.23
C HIS A 44 -6.82 -17.49 -9.93
N GLY A 45 -5.90 -17.08 -9.07
CA GLY A 45 -6.27 -16.50 -7.77
C GLY A 45 -6.75 -15.06 -7.84
N HIS A 46 -6.30 -14.29 -8.80
CA HIS A 46 -6.71 -12.91 -9.04
C HIS A 46 -6.63 -11.99 -7.83
N THR A 47 -5.48 -12.04 -7.13
CA THR A 47 -5.17 -11.09 -6.07
C THR A 47 -3.88 -10.35 -6.37
N PHE A 48 -3.67 -9.23 -5.72
CA PHE A 48 -2.46 -8.43 -5.83
C PHE A 48 -1.78 -8.28 -4.45
N PRO A 49 -0.43 -8.15 -4.40
CA PRO A 49 0.30 -8.11 -3.13
C PRO A 49 0.29 -6.72 -2.46
N GLY A 50 -0.41 -5.77 -3.00
CA GLY A 50 -0.45 -4.39 -2.51
C GLY A 50 -1.06 -4.24 -1.13
N ALA A 51 -0.50 -3.36 -0.32
CA ALA A 51 -1.02 -3.06 1.01
C ALA A 51 -2.31 -2.23 0.91
N THR A 52 -3.37 -2.75 1.53
CA THR A 52 -4.66 -2.08 1.60
C THR A 52 -5.04 -1.88 3.06
N ARG A 53 -5.24 -0.64 3.48
CA ARG A 53 -5.74 -0.32 4.82
C ARG A 53 -7.21 0.06 4.77
N PRO A 54 -7.91 0.01 5.90
CA PRO A 54 -9.33 0.30 5.94
C PRO A 54 -9.64 1.59 5.19
N PHE A 55 -10.63 1.53 4.32
CA PHE A 55 -11.05 2.65 3.46
C PHE A 55 -9.94 3.18 2.52
N ALA A 56 -8.94 2.36 2.22
CA ALA A 56 -7.90 2.73 1.28
C ALA A 56 -8.51 3.00 -0.09
N MET A 57 -8.34 4.22 -0.55
CA MET A 57 -8.73 4.64 -1.90
C MET A 57 -7.61 4.34 -2.91
N VAL A 58 -6.44 4.01 -2.41
CA VAL A 58 -5.25 3.70 -3.19
C VAL A 58 -4.72 2.36 -2.73
N GLN A 59 -4.53 1.44 -3.68
CA GLN A 59 -3.94 0.12 -3.48
C GLN A 59 -2.73 -0.01 -4.40
N VAL A 60 -1.62 0.61 -4.03
CA VAL A 60 -0.40 0.57 -4.84
C VAL A 60 0.17 -0.83 -4.88
N SER A 61 0.34 -1.36 -6.08
CA SER A 61 0.93 -2.68 -6.32
C SER A 61 1.73 -2.67 -7.62
N PRO A 62 2.70 -3.57 -7.80
CA PRO A 62 3.31 -3.79 -9.10
C PRO A 62 2.28 -4.35 -10.09
N ASP A 63 2.37 -3.88 -11.32
CA ASP A 63 1.66 -4.41 -12.47
C ASP A 63 2.60 -5.28 -13.28
N THR A 64 2.26 -6.55 -13.44
CA THR A 64 3.10 -7.52 -14.14
C THR A 64 2.45 -8.09 -15.40
N HIS A 65 1.14 -8.17 -15.42
CA HIS A 65 0.38 -8.71 -16.52
C HIS A 65 -0.76 -7.76 -16.89
N ILE A 66 -0.74 -7.25 -18.09
CA ILE A 66 -1.64 -6.19 -18.56
C ILE A 66 -2.76 -6.67 -19.46
N MET A 67 -2.82 -7.96 -19.82
CA MET A 67 -3.81 -8.49 -20.77
C MET A 67 -4.33 -9.86 -20.36
N GLY A 68 -5.60 -10.11 -20.64
CA GLY A 68 -6.25 -11.39 -20.42
C GLY A 68 -6.95 -11.52 -19.08
N TRP A 69 -7.61 -12.64 -18.90
CA TRP A 69 -8.41 -12.89 -17.69
C TRP A 69 -7.58 -12.97 -16.40
N ASP A 70 -6.42 -13.60 -16.47
CA ASP A 70 -5.52 -13.71 -15.31
C ASP A 70 -4.90 -12.37 -14.91
N ALA A 71 -4.96 -11.38 -15.80
CA ALA A 71 -4.48 -10.02 -15.52
C ALA A 71 -5.46 -9.16 -14.72
N SER A 72 -6.63 -9.66 -14.35
CA SER A 72 -7.68 -8.86 -13.73
C SER A 72 -7.30 -8.20 -12.41
N SER A 73 -6.29 -8.72 -11.71
CA SER A 73 -5.72 -8.06 -10.51
C SER A 73 -4.51 -7.17 -10.79
N GLY A 74 -4.02 -7.12 -12.03
CA GLY A 74 -2.82 -6.38 -12.42
C GLY A 74 -1.50 -7.06 -12.07
N TYR A 75 -1.50 -8.10 -11.25
CA TYR A 75 -0.31 -8.82 -10.81
C TYR A 75 -0.48 -10.34 -10.97
N HIS A 76 0.58 -11.00 -11.42
CA HIS A 76 0.65 -12.46 -11.41
C HIS A 76 2.02 -12.94 -10.92
N TYR A 77 2.03 -13.91 -10.00
CA TYR A 77 3.23 -14.37 -9.30
C TYR A 77 4.30 -14.95 -10.23
N ASP A 78 3.91 -15.63 -11.31
CA ASP A 78 4.83 -16.28 -12.24
C ASP A 78 5.40 -15.32 -13.30
N ASP A 79 4.92 -14.08 -13.36
CA ASP A 79 5.45 -13.08 -14.26
C ASP A 79 6.86 -12.65 -13.85
N ARG A 80 7.68 -12.32 -14.82
CA ARG A 80 9.09 -11.97 -14.61
C ARG A 80 9.40 -10.50 -14.83
N GLU A 81 8.44 -9.75 -15.31
CA GLU A 81 8.60 -8.35 -15.69
C GLU A 81 7.57 -7.50 -14.96
N ILE A 82 8.00 -6.35 -14.51
CA ILE A 82 7.13 -5.33 -13.92
C ILE A 82 6.98 -4.22 -14.94
N TYR A 83 5.76 -3.90 -15.30
CA TYR A 83 5.44 -2.81 -16.24
C TYR A 83 5.29 -1.47 -15.55
N GLY A 84 4.99 -1.46 -14.28
CA GLY A 84 4.85 -0.26 -13.47
C GLY A 84 4.25 -0.56 -12.11
N PHE A 85 3.88 0.51 -11.41
CA PHE A 85 3.15 0.47 -10.16
C PHE A 85 1.94 1.37 -10.31
N SER A 86 0.77 0.78 -10.33
CA SER A 86 -0.47 1.55 -10.43
C SER A 86 -1.17 1.73 -9.08
N HIS A 87 -2.17 2.58 -9.06
CA HIS A 87 -2.80 3.05 -7.83
C HIS A 87 -4.02 2.24 -7.43
N THR A 88 -4.68 1.62 -8.41
CA THR A 88 -5.95 0.94 -8.20
C THR A 88 -5.87 -0.50 -8.65
N HIS A 89 -6.24 -1.39 -7.72
CA HIS A 89 -6.28 -2.83 -7.96
C HIS A 89 -7.56 -3.40 -7.36
N LEU A 90 -8.11 -4.42 -7.99
CA LEU A 90 -9.22 -5.21 -7.48
C LEU A 90 -8.79 -6.66 -7.29
N SER A 91 -9.35 -7.32 -6.31
CA SER A 91 -9.20 -8.76 -6.11
C SER A 91 -10.42 -9.50 -6.61
N GLY A 92 -10.21 -10.69 -7.15
CA GLY A 92 -11.26 -11.54 -7.67
C GLY A 92 -11.37 -11.52 -9.19
N THR A 93 -12.29 -12.32 -9.71
CA THR A 93 -12.58 -12.41 -11.14
C THR A 93 -13.34 -11.18 -11.58
N GLY A 94 -12.63 -10.22 -12.08
CA GLY A 94 -13.19 -8.95 -12.52
C GLY A 94 -12.83 -8.63 -13.97
N ILE A 95 -13.15 -7.43 -14.32
CA ILE A 95 -12.70 -6.80 -15.57
C ILE A 95 -11.33 -6.21 -15.28
N GLY A 96 -10.37 -6.41 -16.17
CA GLY A 96 -9.03 -5.78 -16.07
C GLY A 96 -9.11 -4.28 -16.38
N ASP A 97 -9.84 -3.56 -15.56
CA ASP A 97 -10.15 -2.13 -15.75
C ASP A 97 -9.56 -1.33 -14.60
N LEU A 98 -8.24 -1.38 -14.50
CA LEU A 98 -7.52 -0.85 -13.33
C LEU A 98 -6.20 -0.24 -13.77
N GLY A 99 -5.59 0.51 -12.87
CA GLY A 99 -4.28 1.10 -13.12
C GLY A 99 -4.35 2.48 -13.76
N ASP A 100 -5.30 3.32 -13.34
CA ASP A 100 -5.54 4.67 -13.88
C ASP A 100 -4.26 5.50 -14.05
N VAL A 101 -3.32 5.38 -13.12
CA VAL A 101 -2.02 6.02 -13.20
C VAL A 101 -0.94 5.01 -12.80
N ALA A 102 -0.11 4.63 -13.74
CA ALA A 102 1.04 3.78 -13.51
C ALA A 102 2.34 4.58 -13.53
N LEU A 103 3.24 4.30 -12.60
CA LEU A 103 4.56 4.88 -12.51
C LEU A 103 5.61 3.77 -12.56
N LEU A 104 6.59 3.92 -13.43
CA LEU A 104 7.76 3.04 -13.47
C LEU A 104 9.00 3.84 -13.08
N PRO A 105 9.48 3.73 -11.83
CA PRO A 105 10.73 4.37 -11.43
C PRO A 105 11.91 3.68 -12.09
N PHE A 106 12.88 4.44 -12.56
CA PHE A 106 14.10 3.92 -13.13
C PHE A 106 15.30 4.75 -12.66
N SER A 107 16.47 4.12 -12.67
CA SER A 107 17.75 4.78 -12.39
C SER A 107 18.65 4.68 -13.60
N GLY A 108 19.13 5.80 -14.10
CA GLY A 108 20.02 5.85 -15.28
C GLY A 108 19.44 6.67 -16.41
N GLY A 109 20.31 7.37 -17.16
CA GLY A 109 19.96 8.55 -17.90
C GLY A 109 19.67 8.44 -19.39
N ASP A 110 19.80 7.30 -20.07
CA ASP A 110 20.05 7.43 -21.52
C ASP A 110 18.99 6.85 -22.47
N SER A 111 17.85 6.74 -22.20
CA SER A 111 16.74 6.43 -23.15
C SER A 111 15.68 5.51 -22.59
N ILE A 112 14.65 6.12 -22.08
CA ILE A 112 13.39 5.45 -21.88
C ILE A 112 12.81 5.19 -23.26
N LYS A 113 12.75 3.94 -23.66
CA LYS A 113 11.87 3.57 -24.76
C LYS A 113 10.49 3.33 -24.16
N PRO A 114 9.48 4.13 -24.52
CA PRO A 114 8.13 3.81 -24.07
C PRO A 114 7.82 2.40 -24.56
N VAL A 115 7.49 1.51 -23.63
CA VAL A 115 6.90 0.23 -23.97
C VAL A 115 5.56 0.56 -24.59
N GLY A 116 5.39 0.23 -25.86
CA GLY A 116 4.14 0.52 -26.55
C GLY A 116 2.98 -0.14 -25.84
N LEU A 117 1.99 0.65 -25.53
CA LEU A 117 0.66 0.20 -25.15
C LEU A 117 -0.04 -0.41 -26.37
#